data_9f01d612302fed74b4c452424f357f95
#
_entry.id   9f01d612302fed74b4c452424f357f95
#
_cell.length_a   1.000
_cell.length_b   1.000
_cell.length_c   1.000
_cell.angle_alpha   90.00
_cell.angle_beta   90.00
_cell.angle_gamma   90.00
#
_symmetry.space_group_name_H-M   'P 1'
#
loop_
_entity.id
_entity.type
_entity.pdbx_description
1 polymer ?
#
loop_
_entity_poly.entity_id
_entity_poly.type
_entity_poly.pdbx_seq_one_letter_code
_entity_poly.pdbx_strand_id
1 'polypeptide(L)'
;MDASSKLLGGLLITLATVSCITGNKNNAGRKNLLKDCPVVGQYVQVGDNKVLSCDQKLLTDTIRLPLSFFTEDMEIVKLDGRDTALVTQCGVSLSDNYILIHSGYPPTAFKLFDRKGNYLTDVGAVGQGPGEYNFVYDAQIDEKNDRIYLMPWQTENLFVYNLKGETLAPIPLGIRCPKAMFKVDPEKGTLTVATLPFPK
;
A
#
# COMPACT_ATOMS: atom_id res chain seq x y z
N MET A 1 -23.48 63.37 -46.36
CA MET A 1 -24.36 62.24 -46.58
C MET A 1 -23.78 61.08 -45.79
N ASP A 2 -24.19 61.05 -44.66
CA ASP A 2 -24.54 60.09 -43.62
C ASP A 2 -23.74 58.80 -43.58
N ALA A 3 -22.88 58.76 -42.57
CA ALA A 3 -22.31 57.54 -42.11
C ALA A 3 -22.79 57.28 -40.68
N SER A 4 -23.65 56.31 -40.55
CA SER A 4 -24.24 55.86 -39.29
C SER A 4 -23.26 54.93 -38.57
N SER A 5 -22.67 55.41 -37.47
CA SER A 5 -21.84 54.60 -36.58
C SER A 5 -22.71 53.74 -35.65
N LYS A 6 -22.64 52.44 -35.78
CA LYS A 6 -23.23 51.50 -34.81
C LYS A 6 -22.15 51.11 -33.79
N LEU A 7 -22.32 51.64 -32.59
CA LEU A 7 -21.60 51.16 -31.38
C LEU A 7 -22.07 49.72 -31.05
N LEU A 8 -21.18 48.76 -31.16
CA LEU A 8 -21.39 47.43 -30.60
C LEU A 8 -20.82 47.41 -29.17
N GLY A 9 -21.71 47.48 -28.19
CA GLY A 9 -21.34 47.31 -26.79
C GLY A 9 -20.95 45.86 -26.51
N GLY A 10 -19.68 45.61 -26.37
CA GLY A 10 -19.18 44.30 -25.90
C GLY A 10 -19.43 44.15 -24.43
N LEU A 11 -20.34 43.25 -24.04
CA LEU A 11 -20.55 42.81 -22.66
C LEU A 11 -19.43 41.87 -22.28
N LEU A 12 -18.47 42.36 -21.52
CA LEU A 12 -17.39 41.55 -20.94
C LEU A 12 -17.97 40.78 -19.76
N ILE A 13 -18.33 39.52 -19.99
CA ILE A 13 -18.67 38.58 -18.90
C ILE A 13 -17.37 38.10 -18.30
N THR A 14 -16.95 38.71 -17.21
CA THR A 14 -15.89 38.15 -16.35
C THR A 14 -16.44 36.94 -15.59
N LEU A 15 -16.16 35.74 -16.09
CA LEU A 15 -16.35 34.52 -15.29
C LEU A 15 -15.36 34.56 -14.12
N ALA A 16 -15.86 35.00 -12.96
CA ALA A 16 -15.17 34.79 -11.70
C ALA A 16 -15.24 33.26 -11.41
N THR A 17 -14.20 32.51 -11.77
CA THR A 17 -14.01 31.16 -11.26
C THR A 17 -13.72 31.28 -9.77
N VAL A 18 -14.77 31.12 -8.95
CA VAL A 18 -14.59 30.84 -7.53
C VAL A 18 -13.97 29.47 -7.42
N SER A 19 -12.65 29.46 -7.41
CA SER A 19 -11.90 28.29 -6.97
C SER A 19 -12.20 28.16 -5.48
N CYS A 20 -13.14 27.28 -5.14
CA CYS A 20 -13.28 26.79 -3.77
C CYS A 20 -11.99 26.03 -3.44
N ILE A 21 -11.01 26.76 -2.91
CA ILE A 21 -9.92 26.17 -2.15
C ILE A 21 -10.58 25.65 -0.88
N THR A 22 -11.08 24.43 -0.92
CA THR A 22 -11.33 23.65 0.29
C THR A 22 -9.96 23.38 0.90
N GLY A 23 -9.46 24.40 1.62
CA GLY A 23 -8.25 24.26 2.44
C GLY A 23 -8.53 23.14 3.43
N ASN A 24 -7.85 22.01 3.22
CA ASN A 24 -7.96 20.83 4.04
C ASN A 24 -7.62 21.23 5.49
N LYS A 25 -8.64 21.40 6.34
CA LYS A 25 -8.50 21.82 7.76
C LYS A 25 -7.54 20.92 8.54
N ASN A 26 -7.39 19.66 8.10
CA ASN A 26 -6.49 18.69 8.71
C ASN A 26 -5.00 19.01 8.49
N ASN A 27 -4.63 19.64 7.37
CA ASN A 27 -3.25 20.02 7.11
C ASN A 27 -2.76 21.17 8.00
N ALA A 28 -3.64 22.08 8.41
CA ALA A 28 -3.28 23.16 9.33
C ALA A 28 -3.00 22.61 10.74
N GLY A 29 -3.79 21.65 11.23
CA GLY A 29 -3.57 20.96 12.50
C GLY A 29 -2.28 20.14 12.52
N ARG A 30 -1.97 19.45 11.43
CA ARG A 30 -0.72 18.66 11.27
C ARG A 30 0.52 19.55 11.34
N LYS A 31 0.51 20.72 10.65
CA LYS A 31 1.62 21.67 10.68
C LYS A 31 1.84 22.26 12.08
N ASN A 32 0.78 22.53 12.83
CA ASN A 32 0.89 23.06 14.19
C ASN A 32 1.48 22.03 15.17
N LEU A 33 1.15 20.76 15.02
CA LEU A 33 1.62 19.71 15.93
C LEU A 33 3.15 19.52 15.89
N LEU A 34 3.76 19.74 14.72
CA LEU A 34 5.21 19.59 14.51
C LEU A 34 5.96 20.93 14.53
N LYS A 35 5.28 22.04 14.81
CA LYS A 35 5.85 23.39 14.70
C LYS A 35 7.10 23.58 15.59
N ASP A 36 7.04 23.03 16.79
CA ASP A 36 8.10 23.20 17.78
C ASP A 36 9.07 21.98 17.82
N CYS A 37 8.92 21.03 16.89
CA CYS A 37 9.80 19.89 16.78
C CYS A 37 11.11 20.28 16.09
N PRO A 38 12.28 19.89 16.62
CA PRO A 38 13.55 20.13 15.93
C PRO A 38 13.61 19.34 14.63
N VAL A 39 14.22 19.93 13.62
CA VAL A 39 14.51 19.24 12.35
C VAL A 39 15.78 18.43 12.55
N VAL A 40 15.64 17.11 12.64
CA VAL A 40 16.76 16.17 12.89
C VAL A 40 17.25 15.49 11.62
N GLY A 41 16.51 15.66 10.51
CA GLY A 41 16.85 15.05 9.22
C GLY A 41 17.07 16.10 8.13
N GLN A 42 18.10 15.91 7.33
CA GLN A 42 18.37 16.74 6.15
C GLN A 42 18.81 15.88 4.97
N TYR A 43 18.53 16.36 3.77
CA TYR A 43 19.07 15.70 2.58
C TYR A 43 20.52 16.13 2.36
N VAL A 44 21.39 15.15 2.23
CA VAL A 44 22.82 15.33 1.89
C VAL A 44 23.14 14.66 0.57
N GLN A 45 24.11 15.20 -0.16
CA GLN A 45 24.61 14.60 -1.39
C GLN A 45 25.69 13.57 -1.04
N VAL A 46 25.53 12.34 -1.51
CA VAL A 46 26.55 11.27 -1.38
C VAL A 46 26.80 10.71 -2.77
N GLY A 47 27.90 11.12 -3.38
CA GLY A 47 28.15 10.87 -4.81
C GLY A 47 27.04 11.50 -5.66
N ASP A 48 26.43 10.70 -6.55
CA ASP A 48 25.32 11.13 -7.41
C ASP A 48 23.94 11.00 -6.75
N ASN A 49 23.88 10.52 -5.51
CA ASN A 49 22.62 10.25 -4.82
C ASN A 49 22.33 11.29 -3.74
N LYS A 50 21.05 11.67 -3.63
CA LYS A 50 20.52 12.48 -2.54
C LYS A 50 19.98 11.56 -1.44
N VAL A 51 20.63 11.58 -0.27
CA VAL A 51 20.34 10.68 0.86
C VAL A 51 19.80 11.48 2.04
N LEU A 52 18.79 10.94 2.73
CA LEU A 52 18.33 11.52 3.99
C LEU A 52 19.29 11.14 5.12
N SER A 53 19.96 12.14 5.68
CA SER A 53 20.81 12.00 6.87
C SER A 53 20.06 12.47 8.10
N CYS A 54 20.00 11.63 9.14
CA CYS A 54 19.38 11.96 10.43
C CYS A 54 20.43 11.98 11.53
N ASP A 55 20.50 13.08 12.27
CA ASP A 55 21.38 13.17 13.44
C ASP A 55 20.63 12.69 14.70
N GLN A 56 20.95 11.49 15.15
CA GLN A 56 20.35 10.89 16.32
C GLN A 56 20.61 11.67 17.62
N LYS A 57 21.68 12.45 17.70
CA LYS A 57 22.00 13.27 18.88
C LYS A 57 21.04 14.44 19.09
N LEU A 58 20.31 14.81 18.03
CA LEU A 58 19.30 15.86 18.08
C LEU A 58 17.93 15.34 18.57
N LEU A 59 17.79 14.03 18.77
CA LEU A 59 16.57 13.43 19.32
C LEU A 59 16.56 13.63 20.85
N THR A 60 15.96 14.72 21.30
CA THR A 60 15.94 15.10 22.72
C THR A 60 14.64 14.74 23.42
N ASP A 61 13.57 14.51 22.68
CA ASP A 61 12.25 14.23 23.23
C ASP A 61 11.38 13.42 22.27
N THR A 62 10.21 13.01 22.73
CA THR A 62 9.19 12.30 21.96
C THR A 62 7.85 13.01 22.03
N ILE A 63 7.11 13.00 20.92
CA ILE A 63 5.75 13.51 20.87
C ILE A 63 4.75 12.38 20.63
N ARG A 64 3.55 12.53 21.18
CA ARG A 64 2.44 11.62 20.88
C ARG A 64 1.68 12.16 19.67
N LEU A 65 1.72 11.42 18.58
CA LEU A 65 0.93 11.74 17.39
C LEU A 65 -0.45 11.06 17.53
N PRO A 66 -1.55 11.82 17.49
CA PRO A 66 -2.89 11.23 17.45
C PRO A 66 -3.12 10.52 16.10
N LEU A 67 -4.03 9.54 16.07
CA LEU A 67 -4.35 8.80 14.83
C LEU A 67 -4.78 9.75 13.72
N SER A 68 -5.52 10.81 14.04
CA SER A 68 -5.95 11.86 13.10
C SER A 68 -4.79 12.61 12.42
N PHE A 69 -3.55 12.46 12.89
CA PHE A 69 -2.38 12.98 12.20
C PHE A 69 -2.09 12.22 10.90
N PHE A 70 -2.38 10.92 10.88
CA PHE A 70 -2.08 10.01 9.77
C PHE A 70 -3.30 9.73 8.89
N THR A 71 -4.52 9.89 9.43
CA THR A 71 -5.77 9.52 8.76
C THR A 71 -6.74 10.69 8.76
N GLU A 72 -7.54 10.79 7.73
CA GLU A 72 -8.66 11.74 7.62
C GLU A 72 -9.97 11.08 8.02
N ASP A 73 -10.07 9.78 7.80
CA ASP A 73 -11.24 8.97 8.11
C ASP A 73 -10.84 7.56 8.57
N MET A 74 -11.76 6.85 9.19
CA MET A 74 -11.58 5.49 9.67
C MET A 74 -12.84 4.68 9.42
N GLU A 75 -12.68 3.56 8.74
CA GLU A 75 -13.72 2.59 8.51
C GLU A 75 -13.44 1.31 9.29
N ILE A 76 -14.47 0.75 9.92
CA ILE A 76 -14.41 -0.56 10.58
C ILE A 76 -15.14 -1.57 9.72
N VAL A 77 -14.38 -2.50 9.13
CA VAL A 77 -14.94 -3.59 8.34
C VAL A 77 -15.11 -4.83 9.22
N LYS A 78 -16.36 -5.28 9.39
CA LYS A 78 -16.65 -6.54 10.08
C LYS A 78 -16.49 -7.69 9.10
N LEU A 79 -15.54 -8.58 9.35
CA LEU A 79 -15.35 -9.78 8.54
C LEU A 79 -16.42 -10.83 8.80
N ASP A 80 -16.66 -11.68 7.81
CA ASP A 80 -17.54 -12.84 7.89
C ASP A 80 -17.15 -13.75 9.06
N GLY A 81 -18.10 -14.12 9.89
CA GLY A 81 -17.88 -14.91 11.11
C GLY A 81 -18.14 -16.40 10.96
N ARG A 82 -18.32 -16.93 9.75
CA ARG A 82 -18.45 -18.38 9.53
C ARG A 82 -17.13 -19.10 9.83
N ASP A 83 -17.17 -20.35 10.24
CA ASP A 83 -15.99 -21.11 10.65
C ASP A 83 -14.88 -21.15 9.58
N THR A 84 -15.25 -21.24 8.30
CA THR A 84 -14.29 -21.24 7.18
C THR A 84 -13.62 -19.90 6.95
N ALA A 85 -14.18 -18.81 7.47
CA ALA A 85 -13.67 -17.45 7.31
C ALA A 85 -12.90 -16.93 8.54
N LEU A 86 -12.84 -17.72 9.62
CA LEU A 86 -12.14 -17.30 10.84
C LEU A 86 -10.67 -17.05 10.57
N VAL A 87 -10.18 -15.95 11.14
CA VAL A 87 -8.79 -15.50 11.06
C VAL A 87 -8.21 -15.35 12.47
N THR A 88 -6.90 -15.53 12.58
CA THR A 88 -6.16 -15.31 13.83
C THR A 88 -5.36 -14.01 13.73
N GLN A 89 -4.29 -13.87 14.52
CA GLN A 89 -3.35 -12.76 14.36
C GLN A 89 -2.81 -12.75 12.93
N CYS A 90 -2.97 -11.64 12.22
CA CYS A 90 -2.80 -11.61 10.77
C CYS A 90 -2.08 -10.35 10.30
N GLY A 91 -1.46 -10.47 9.12
CA GLY A 91 -1.14 -9.36 8.24
C GLY A 91 -2.31 -9.10 7.30
N VAL A 92 -2.32 -7.95 6.66
CA VAL A 92 -3.37 -7.53 5.74
C VAL A 92 -2.76 -6.88 4.52
N SER A 93 -3.21 -7.30 3.33
CA SER A 93 -2.97 -6.58 2.08
C SER A 93 -4.30 -6.11 1.51
N LEU A 94 -4.34 -4.89 1.00
CA LEU A 94 -5.57 -4.23 0.54
C LEU A 94 -5.44 -3.83 -0.93
N SER A 95 -6.57 -3.92 -1.63
CA SER A 95 -6.79 -3.27 -2.92
C SER A 95 -8.12 -2.51 -2.90
N ASP A 96 -8.55 -1.96 -4.02
CA ASP A 96 -9.78 -1.17 -4.08
C ASP A 96 -11.02 -1.99 -3.67
N ASN A 97 -11.11 -3.26 -4.09
CA ASN A 97 -12.28 -4.11 -3.85
C ASN A 97 -12.00 -5.32 -2.95
N TYR A 98 -10.74 -5.58 -2.55
CA TYR A 98 -10.40 -6.79 -1.81
C TYR A 98 -9.59 -6.52 -0.55
N ILE A 99 -9.74 -7.44 0.41
CA ILE A 99 -8.97 -7.55 1.64
C ILE A 99 -8.38 -8.96 1.65
N LEU A 100 -7.05 -9.07 1.57
CA LEU A 100 -6.34 -10.33 1.74
C LEU A 100 -5.82 -10.41 3.17
N ILE A 101 -6.36 -11.37 3.93
CA ILE A 101 -5.90 -11.66 5.28
C ILE A 101 -4.93 -12.82 5.21
N HIS A 102 -3.75 -12.60 5.72
CA HIS A 102 -2.74 -13.64 5.84
C HIS A 102 -2.37 -13.82 7.31
N SER A 103 -2.41 -15.05 7.78
CA SER A 103 -2.14 -15.32 9.19
C SER A 103 -0.64 -15.52 9.44
N GLY A 104 -0.23 -15.19 10.68
CA GLY A 104 1.11 -15.44 11.15
C GLY A 104 1.30 -16.91 11.58
N TYR A 105 1.17 -17.19 12.88
CA TYR A 105 1.39 -18.52 13.45
C TYR A 105 0.21 -18.94 14.34
N PRO A 106 -0.31 -20.19 14.26
CA PRO A 106 0.05 -21.22 13.28
C PRO A 106 -0.34 -20.84 11.84
N PRO A 107 0.34 -21.37 10.82
CA PRO A 107 0.02 -21.07 9.45
C PRO A 107 -1.37 -21.57 9.08
N THR A 108 -2.15 -20.73 8.44
CA THR A 108 -3.47 -21.08 7.87
C THR A 108 -3.51 -20.56 6.43
N ALA A 109 -4.39 -21.13 5.61
CA ALA A 109 -4.60 -20.60 4.26
C ALA A 109 -4.99 -19.13 4.32
N PHE A 110 -4.45 -18.32 3.42
CA PHE A 110 -4.80 -16.92 3.30
C PHE A 110 -6.25 -16.80 2.85
N LYS A 111 -6.94 -15.80 3.36
CA LYS A 111 -8.36 -15.60 3.10
C LYS A 111 -8.60 -14.31 2.37
N LEU A 112 -9.31 -14.41 1.26
CA LEU A 112 -9.73 -13.25 0.47
C LEU A 112 -11.16 -12.86 0.84
N PHE A 113 -11.35 -11.58 1.12
CA PHE A 113 -12.64 -10.96 1.39
C PHE A 113 -12.88 -9.81 0.42
N ASP A 114 -14.14 -9.46 0.20
CA ASP A 114 -14.47 -8.19 -0.41
C ASP A 114 -14.31 -7.02 0.59
N ARG A 115 -14.43 -5.78 0.12
CA ARG A 115 -14.33 -4.58 0.99
C ARG A 115 -15.47 -4.44 2.00
N LYS A 116 -16.53 -5.22 1.89
CA LYS A 116 -17.63 -5.29 2.86
C LYS A 116 -17.40 -6.33 3.94
N GLY A 117 -16.31 -7.10 3.83
CA GLY A 117 -15.93 -8.16 4.77
C GLY A 117 -16.55 -9.52 4.47
N ASN A 118 -17.21 -9.71 3.33
CA ASN A 118 -17.72 -11.02 2.94
C ASN A 118 -16.57 -11.92 2.49
N TYR A 119 -16.51 -13.14 3.05
CA TYR A 119 -15.52 -14.15 2.66
C TYR A 119 -15.78 -14.62 1.22
N LEU A 120 -14.74 -14.64 0.42
CA LEU A 120 -14.77 -15.07 -0.98
C LEU A 120 -14.15 -16.45 -1.17
N THR A 121 -12.90 -16.62 -0.76
CA THR A 121 -12.16 -17.87 -0.96
C THR A 121 -10.90 -17.93 -0.09
N ASP A 122 -10.34 -19.15 0.03
CA ASP A 122 -8.95 -19.33 0.46
C ASP A 122 -8.01 -19.12 -0.74
N VAL A 123 -6.82 -18.58 -0.49
CA VAL A 123 -5.79 -18.37 -1.50
C VAL A 123 -4.69 -19.41 -1.29
N GLY A 124 -4.64 -20.42 -2.16
CA GLY A 124 -3.75 -21.55 -2.02
C GLY A 124 -4.09 -22.40 -0.78
N ALA A 125 -3.09 -23.15 -0.32
CA ALA A 125 -3.21 -24.01 0.85
C ALA A 125 -1.92 -24.04 1.67
N VAL A 126 -2.03 -24.43 2.94
CA VAL A 126 -0.87 -24.71 3.78
C VAL A 126 -0.35 -26.10 3.54
N GLY A 127 0.93 -26.24 3.21
CA GLY A 127 1.56 -27.52 2.94
C GLY A 127 2.92 -27.40 2.28
N GLN A 128 3.38 -28.48 1.65
CA GLN A 128 4.66 -28.57 0.94
C GLN A 128 4.51 -29.03 -0.52
N GLY A 129 3.28 -29.14 -1.00
CA GLY A 129 2.98 -29.49 -2.38
C GLY A 129 3.17 -28.31 -3.35
N PRO A 130 3.02 -28.56 -4.66
CA PRO A 130 3.09 -27.51 -5.66
C PRO A 130 2.02 -26.44 -5.42
N GLY A 131 2.43 -25.19 -5.23
CA GLY A 131 1.51 -24.08 -4.92
C GLY A 131 0.98 -24.05 -3.49
N GLU A 132 1.54 -24.87 -2.60
CA GLU A 132 1.29 -24.79 -1.16
C GLU A 132 2.40 -24.02 -0.46
N TYR A 133 2.09 -23.44 0.71
CA TYR A 133 3.04 -22.66 1.50
C TYR A 133 2.87 -22.91 2.99
N ASN A 134 3.93 -22.69 3.78
CA ASN A 134 3.88 -22.73 5.24
C ASN A 134 3.96 -21.32 5.83
N PHE A 135 5.06 -20.63 5.55
CA PHE A 135 5.27 -19.26 6.00
C PHE A 135 5.40 -18.33 4.82
N VAL A 136 4.69 -17.20 4.87
CA VAL A 136 4.73 -16.17 3.86
C VAL A 136 5.08 -14.86 4.56
N TYR A 137 6.07 -14.15 4.05
CA TYR A 137 6.53 -12.90 4.64
C TYR A 137 5.83 -11.67 4.09
N ASP A 138 5.40 -11.76 2.84
CA ASP A 138 4.82 -10.61 2.16
C ASP A 138 3.80 -11.06 1.12
N ALA A 139 2.79 -10.24 0.91
CA ALA A 139 1.72 -10.51 -0.04
C ALA A 139 1.27 -9.22 -0.72
N GLN A 140 0.95 -9.30 -2.00
CA GLN A 140 0.43 -8.18 -2.78
C GLN A 140 -0.75 -8.63 -3.63
N ILE A 141 -1.81 -7.79 -3.68
CA ILE A 141 -2.93 -7.93 -4.60
C ILE A 141 -2.67 -7.03 -5.80
N ASP A 142 -2.79 -7.60 -7.00
CA ASP A 142 -2.87 -6.89 -8.27
C ASP A 142 -4.24 -7.19 -8.87
N GLU A 143 -5.21 -6.45 -8.41
CA GLU A 143 -6.61 -6.64 -8.76
C GLU A 143 -6.85 -6.46 -10.26
N LYS A 144 -6.16 -5.52 -10.87
CA LYS A 144 -6.28 -5.17 -12.29
C LYS A 144 -5.94 -6.34 -13.22
N ASN A 145 -4.98 -7.16 -12.81
CA ASN A 145 -4.49 -8.29 -13.59
C ASN A 145 -4.98 -9.64 -13.08
N ASP A 146 -5.93 -9.66 -12.13
CA ASP A 146 -6.43 -10.89 -11.51
C ASP A 146 -5.29 -11.71 -10.90
N ARG A 147 -4.47 -11.08 -10.02
CA ARG A 147 -3.28 -11.73 -9.43
C ARG A 147 -3.16 -11.42 -7.94
N ILE A 148 -2.74 -12.44 -7.21
CA ILE A 148 -2.24 -12.36 -5.84
C ILE A 148 -0.84 -12.95 -5.84
N TYR A 149 0.12 -12.20 -5.32
CA TYR A 149 1.50 -12.62 -5.20
C TYR A 149 1.83 -12.90 -3.75
N LEU A 150 2.51 -14.01 -3.50
CA LEU A 150 2.96 -14.40 -2.16
C LEU A 150 4.47 -14.66 -2.19
N MET A 151 5.20 -14.14 -1.18
CA MET A 151 6.61 -14.39 -0.96
C MET A 151 6.81 -15.40 0.17
N PRO A 152 6.92 -16.71 -0.11
CA PRO A 152 7.12 -17.71 0.92
C PRO A 152 8.51 -17.63 1.55
N TRP A 153 8.66 -18.28 2.70
CA TRP A 153 9.93 -18.48 3.36
C TRP A 153 10.83 -19.46 2.58
N GLN A 154 12.12 -19.12 2.47
CA GLN A 154 13.13 -19.95 1.78
C GLN A 154 12.77 -20.34 0.34
N THR A 155 12.17 -19.44 -0.40
CA THR A 155 11.70 -19.67 -1.76
C THR A 155 12.72 -19.27 -2.83
N GLU A 156 12.63 -19.91 -3.98
CA GLU A 156 13.27 -19.51 -5.24
C GLU A 156 12.23 -18.96 -6.24
N ASN A 157 10.95 -18.91 -5.82
CA ASN A 157 9.85 -18.50 -6.65
C ASN A 157 8.91 -17.55 -5.89
N LEU A 158 8.41 -16.52 -6.55
CA LEU A 158 7.25 -15.78 -6.11
C LEU A 158 6.00 -16.57 -6.52
N PHE A 159 5.17 -16.95 -5.56
CA PHE A 159 3.95 -17.69 -5.85
C PHE A 159 2.87 -16.75 -6.37
N VAL A 160 2.09 -17.23 -7.33
CA VAL A 160 1.06 -16.47 -8.00
C VAL A 160 -0.26 -17.23 -7.96
N TYR A 161 -1.33 -16.52 -7.60
CA TYR A 161 -2.70 -17.02 -7.60
C TYR A 161 -3.59 -16.02 -8.33
N ASN A 162 -4.76 -16.46 -8.74
CA ASN A 162 -5.81 -15.54 -9.19
C ASN A 162 -6.72 -15.12 -8.00
N LEU A 163 -7.65 -14.22 -8.23
CA LEU A 163 -8.60 -13.75 -7.22
C LEU A 163 -9.67 -14.79 -6.84
N LYS A 164 -9.67 -15.97 -7.49
CA LYS A 164 -10.45 -17.13 -7.06
C LYS A 164 -9.67 -18.06 -6.14
N GLY A 165 -8.41 -17.73 -5.82
CA GLY A 165 -7.53 -18.55 -4.97
C GLY A 165 -6.82 -19.69 -5.70
N GLU A 166 -6.97 -19.80 -7.02
CA GLU A 166 -6.36 -20.87 -7.82
C GLU A 166 -4.89 -20.55 -8.11
N THR A 167 -4.02 -21.59 -8.01
CA THR A 167 -2.59 -21.47 -8.27
C THR A 167 -2.32 -21.23 -9.75
N LEU A 168 -1.41 -20.30 -10.03
CA LEU A 168 -0.92 -19.98 -11.35
C LEU A 168 0.59 -20.30 -11.44
N ALA A 169 1.17 -20.16 -12.65
CA ALA A 169 2.59 -20.35 -12.83
C ALA A 169 3.40 -19.38 -11.94
N PRO A 170 4.32 -19.87 -11.10
CA PRO A 170 5.12 -19.01 -10.24
C PRO A 170 6.15 -18.21 -11.05
N ILE A 171 6.62 -17.11 -10.49
CA ILE A 171 7.68 -16.30 -11.09
C ILE A 171 9.00 -16.70 -10.48
N PRO A 172 9.96 -17.24 -11.26
CA PRO A 172 11.27 -17.61 -10.73
C PRO A 172 12.08 -16.35 -10.35
N LEU A 173 12.71 -16.38 -9.18
CA LEU A 173 13.49 -15.25 -8.67
C LEU A 173 14.97 -15.31 -9.10
N GLY A 174 15.44 -16.47 -9.60
CA GLY A 174 16.84 -16.69 -9.95
C GLY A 174 17.80 -16.76 -8.76
N ILE A 175 17.31 -16.51 -7.55
CA ILE A 175 18.04 -16.61 -6.29
C ILE A 175 17.13 -17.21 -5.23
N ARG A 176 17.76 -17.86 -4.22
CA ARG A 176 17.02 -18.30 -3.04
C ARG A 176 16.86 -17.15 -2.06
N CYS A 177 15.62 -16.83 -1.72
CA CYS A 177 15.24 -15.77 -0.80
C CYS A 177 14.83 -16.38 0.56
N PRO A 178 15.68 -16.35 1.59
CA PRO A 178 15.33 -16.90 2.90
C PRO A 178 14.23 -16.13 3.59
N LYS A 179 14.30 -14.80 3.52
CA LYS A 179 13.30 -13.85 4.03
C LYS A 179 13.36 -12.61 3.15
N ALA A 180 12.26 -12.27 2.53
CA ALA A 180 12.21 -11.15 1.62
C ALA A 180 10.87 -10.42 1.69
N MET A 181 10.89 -9.15 1.33
CA MET A 181 9.75 -8.35 0.93
C MET A 181 9.86 -8.08 -0.58
N PHE A 182 8.75 -7.79 -1.22
CA PHE A 182 8.76 -7.55 -2.65
C PHE A 182 7.76 -6.47 -3.06
N LYS A 183 7.95 -5.96 -4.26
CA LYS A 183 7.01 -5.09 -4.94
C LYS A 183 6.94 -5.48 -6.41
N VAL A 184 5.75 -5.87 -6.86
CA VAL A 184 5.41 -6.00 -8.28
C VAL A 184 4.87 -4.66 -8.76
N ASP A 185 5.42 -4.15 -9.84
CA ASP A 185 4.89 -3.02 -10.60
C ASP A 185 4.44 -3.55 -11.96
N PRO A 186 3.14 -3.85 -12.12
CA PRO A 186 2.65 -4.45 -13.36
C PRO A 186 2.70 -3.51 -14.56
N GLU A 187 2.64 -2.19 -14.33
CA GLU A 187 2.68 -1.19 -15.41
C GLU A 187 4.09 -1.12 -16.02
N LYS A 188 5.13 -1.30 -15.20
CA LYS A 188 6.52 -1.35 -15.66
C LYS A 188 7.00 -2.76 -15.96
N GLY A 189 6.22 -3.80 -15.63
CA GLY A 189 6.63 -5.20 -15.75
C GLY A 189 7.86 -5.52 -14.88
N THR A 190 7.99 -4.88 -13.70
CA THR A 190 9.15 -5.05 -12.83
C THR A 190 8.78 -5.71 -11.51
N LEU A 191 9.69 -6.57 -11.02
CA LEU A 191 9.66 -7.15 -9.69
C LEU A 191 10.90 -6.66 -8.93
N THR A 192 10.69 -5.97 -7.82
CA THR A 192 11.74 -5.56 -6.88
C THR A 192 11.67 -6.46 -5.66
N VAL A 193 12.79 -7.05 -5.27
CA VAL A 193 12.90 -7.92 -4.10
C VAL A 193 13.96 -7.37 -3.15
N ALA A 194 13.57 -7.16 -1.89
CA ALA A 194 14.45 -6.81 -0.80
C ALA A 194 14.61 -8.02 0.11
N THR A 195 15.80 -8.64 0.08
CA THR A 195 16.11 -9.81 0.91
C THR A 195 17.06 -9.43 2.03
N LEU A 196 16.82 -10.02 3.23
CA LEU A 196 17.77 -9.92 4.32
C LEU A 196 18.83 -11.02 4.16
N PRO A 197 20.12 -10.68 4.05
CA PRO A 197 21.16 -11.68 4.07
C PRO A 197 21.22 -12.31 5.46
N PHE A 198 21.15 -13.64 5.53
CA PHE A 198 21.58 -14.31 6.75
C PHE A 198 23.11 -14.39 6.74
N PRO A 199 23.77 -14.04 7.86
CA PRO A 199 25.20 -14.29 7.98
C PRO A 199 25.45 -15.80 7.78
N LYS A 200 26.46 -16.10 6.97
CA LYS A 200 26.93 -17.48 6.75
C LYS A 200 27.57 -18.02 8.01
#